data_d1521ec49d98e4d4154ed4674f947f32
#
_entry.id   d1521ec49d98e4d4154ed4674f947f32
#
_cell.length_a   1.000
_cell.length_b   1.000
_cell.length_c   1.000
_cell.angle_alpha   90.00
_cell.angle_beta   90.00
_cell.angle_gamma   90.00
#
_symmetry.space_group_name_H-M   'P 1'
#
loop_
_entity.id
_entity.type
_entity.pdbx_description
1 polymer ?
#
loop_
_entity_poly.entity_id
_entity_poly.type
_entity_poly.pdbx_seq_one_letter_code
_entity_poly.pdbx_strand_id
1 'polypeptide(L)'
;SLSGKDVIAMGDFNDTPDAVQFHMLDGILINKSDQLHRNGEGTIRYEGKWELIDMFLTTPSLSLKSRMEIVRVPFLMTFEKKHPGEKPLRTYIGPRYAGGVSDHCPIVLIVDFD
;
A
#
# COMPACT_ATOMS: atom_id res chain seq x y z
N SER A 1 19.74 -8.18 14.72
CA SER A 1 18.74 -9.20 14.99
C SER A 1 17.40 -8.60 15.37
N LEU A 2 16.33 -9.20 14.87
CA LEU A 2 14.96 -8.77 15.20
C LEU A 2 14.37 -9.58 16.36
N SER A 3 15.16 -10.48 16.95
CA SER A 3 14.70 -11.35 18.03
C SER A 3 14.27 -10.54 19.26
N GLY A 4 13.08 -10.83 19.79
CA GLY A 4 12.52 -10.18 20.97
C GLY A 4 12.04 -8.75 20.77
N LYS A 5 12.03 -8.26 19.52
CA LYS A 5 11.59 -6.90 19.19
C LYS A 5 10.44 -6.93 18.21
N ASP A 6 9.49 -6.00 18.37
CA ASP A 6 8.47 -5.75 17.35
C ASP A 6 9.02 -4.72 16.36
N VAL A 7 8.94 -5.05 15.08
CA VAL A 7 9.48 -4.21 14.02
C VAL A 7 8.41 -3.97 12.97
N ILE A 8 8.34 -2.75 12.48
CA ILE A 8 7.49 -2.35 11.35
C ILE A 8 8.42 -1.76 10.30
N ALA A 9 8.42 -2.35 9.10
CA ALA A 9 9.02 -1.76 7.92
C ALA A 9 7.91 -1.25 7.02
N MET A 10 8.02 -0.02 6.54
CA MET A 10 6.99 0.58 5.70
C MET A 10 7.59 1.46 4.63
N GLY A 11 6.89 1.62 3.53
CA GLY A 11 7.29 2.52 2.47
C GLY A 11 6.73 2.14 1.12
N ASP A 12 7.17 2.90 0.11
CA ASP A 12 6.98 2.60 -1.30
C ASP A 12 8.14 1.72 -1.74
N PHE A 13 7.85 0.44 -2.01
CA PHE A 13 8.86 -0.53 -2.43
C PHE A 13 8.99 -0.59 -3.94
N ASN A 14 8.18 0.17 -4.66
CA ASN A 14 8.15 0.23 -6.12
C ASN A 14 8.01 -1.16 -6.78
N ASP A 15 7.37 -2.08 -6.08
CA ASP A 15 7.08 -3.44 -6.57
C ASP A 15 5.93 -4.02 -5.75
N THR A 16 5.32 -5.10 -6.24
CA THR A 16 4.16 -5.71 -5.60
C THR A 16 4.57 -6.79 -4.58
N PRO A 17 3.66 -7.20 -3.65
CA PRO A 17 3.99 -8.16 -2.58
C PRO A 17 4.47 -9.52 -3.06
N ASP A 18 4.14 -9.92 -4.28
CA ASP A 18 4.57 -11.19 -4.88
C ASP A 18 5.97 -11.14 -5.52
N ALA A 19 6.64 -9.99 -5.48
CA ALA A 19 7.96 -9.85 -6.04
C ALA A 19 8.98 -10.76 -5.33
N VAL A 20 9.91 -11.33 -6.10
CA VAL A 20 10.84 -12.34 -5.61
C VAL A 20 11.73 -11.85 -4.46
N GLN A 21 12.07 -10.57 -4.45
CA GLN A 21 12.92 -10.01 -3.38
C GLN A 21 12.27 -10.09 -2.00
N PHE A 22 10.94 -10.17 -1.91
CA PHE A 22 10.25 -10.29 -0.62
C PHE A 22 10.33 -11.71 -0.04
N HIS A 23 10.63 -12.70 -0.86
CA HIS A 23 10.84 -14.08 -0.37
C HIS A 23 12.05 -14.19 0.56
N MET A 24 13.03 -13.29 0.43
CA MET A 24 14.19 -13.25 1.32
C MET A 24 13.81 -12.89 2.76
N LEU A 25 12.62 -12.33 2.97
CA LEU A 25 12.12 -11.92 4.28
C LEU A 25 11.18 -12.97 4.89
N ASP A 26 10.91 -14.06 4.18
CA ASP A 26 10.02 -15.11 4.68
C ASP A 26 10.52 -15.65 6.03
N GLY A 27 9.60 -15.72 7.00
CA GLY A 27 9.91 -16.15 8.37
C GLY A 27 10.52 -15.07 9.25
N ILE A 28 10.94 -13.93 8.69
CA ILE A 28 11.48 -12.79 9.43
C ILE A 28 10.43 -11.70 9.59
N LEU A 29 9.85 -11.28 8.47
CA LEU A 29 8.80 -10.26 8.43
C LEU A 29 7.60 -10.79 7.66
N ILE A 30 6.41 -10.39 8.10
CA ILE A 30 5.14 -10.71 7.44
C ILE A 30 4.71 -9.49 6.65
N ASN A 31 4.42 -9.66 5.35
CA ASN A 31 3.90 -8.59 4.52
C ASN A 31 2.41 -8.45 4.75
N LYS A 32 1.99 -7.37 5.40
CA LYS A 32 0.59 -7.11 5.73
C LYS A 32 -0.26 -6.77 4.51
N SER A 33 0.38 -6.44 3.38
CA SER A 33 -0.30 -6.10 2.13
C SER A 33 -0.69 -7.30 1.30
N ASP A 34 -0.21 -8.49 1.61
CA ASP A 34 -0.35 -9.67 0.75
C ASP A 34 -1.81 -10.02 0.44
N GLN A 35 -2.68 -10.02 1.46
CA GLN A 35 -4.10 -10.32 1.26
C GLN A 35 -4.80 -9.24 0.41
N LEU A 36 -4.48 -7.97 0.63
CA LEU A 36 -5.03 -6.87 -0.15
C LEU A 36 -4.61 -7.00 -1.62
N HIS A 37 -3.36 -7.38 -1.86
CA HIS A 37 -2.85 -7.62 -3.21
C HIS A 37 -3.61 -8.77 -3.89
N ARG A 38 -3.83 -9.87 -3.19
CA ARG A 38 -4.59 -11.02 -3.72
C ARG A 38 -6.04 -10.66 -4.03
N ASN A 39 -6.60 -9.70 -3.30
CA ASN A 39 -7.96 -9.20 -3.53
C ASN A 39 -8.04 -8.19 -4.69
N GLY A 40 -6.93 -7.89 -5.36
CA GLY A 40 -6.89 -6.95 -6.47
C GLY A 40 -6.84 -5.49 -6.07
N GLU A 41 -6.59 -5.19 -4.79
CA GLU A 41 -6.49 -3.82 -4.31
C GLU A 41 -5.09 -3.25 -4.56
N GLY A 42 -4.99 -1.94 -4.62
CA GLY A 42 -3.72 -1.28 -4.89
C GLY A 42 -3.65 0.12 -4.32
N THR A 43 -2.43 0.67 -4.32
CA THR A 43 -2.14 2.02 -3.84
C THR A 43 -1.88 2.98 -4.98
N ILE A 44 -1.58 2.47 -6.18
CA ILE A 44 -1.43 3.27 -7.39
C ILE A 44 -2.25 2.64 -8.51
N ARG A 45 -2.76 3.48 -9.41
CA ARG A 45 -3.50 3.00 -10.58
C ARG A 45 -2.82 3.48 -11.85
N TYR A 46 -2.42 2.52 -12.68
CA TYR A 46 -1.74 2.78 -13.94
C TYR A 46 -2.48 2.07 -15.07
N GLU A 47 -2.86 2.82 -16.10
CA GLU A 47 -3.61 2.31 -17.26
C GLU A 47 -4.84 1.49 -16.85
N GLY A 48 -5.58 1.97 -15.86
CA GLY A 48 -6.80 1.33 -15.38
C GLY A 48 -6.57 0.15 -14.44
N LYS A 49 -5.32 -0.17 -14.12
CA LYS A 49 -4.98 -1.33 -13.29
C LYS A 49 -4.40 -0.88 -11.94
N TRP A 50 -4.96 -1.39 -10.86
CA TRP A 50 -4.45 -1.16 -9.51
C TRP A 50 -3.24 -2.02 -9.22
N GLU A 51 -2.21 -1.42 -8.63
CA GLU A 51 -1.00 -2.10 -8.16
C GLU A 51 -0.72 -1.70 -6.72
N LEU A 52 -0.37 -2.68 -5.89
CA LEU A 52 -0.04 -2.46 -4.48
C LEU A 52 1.48 -2.42 -4.33
N ILE A 53 2.04 -1.21 -4.23
CA ILE A 53 3.49 -1.01 -4.14
C ILE A 53 3.91 -0.32 -2.84
N ASP A 54 2.95 0.18 -2.06
CA ASP A 54 3.17 0.73 -0.72
C ASP A 54 2.74 -0.32 0.30
N MET A 55 3.63 -0.64 1.25
CA MET A 55 3.43 -1.82 2.10
C MET A 55 3.86 -1.58 3.53
N PHE A 56 3.28 -2.39 4.42
CA PHE A 56 3.76 -2.62 5.78
C PHE A 56 4.21 -4.06 5.93
N LEU A 57 5.41 -4.25 6.47
CA LEU A 57 5.90 -5.56 6.86
C LEU A 57 6.16 -5.52 8.36
N THR A 58 5.73 -6.54 9.07
CA THR A 58 5.86 -6.60 10.52
C THR A 58 6.47 -7.91 10.98
N THR A 59 7.03 -7.90 12.18
CA THR A 59 7.41 -9.14 12.86
C THR A 59 6.16 -10.00 13.09
N PRO A 60 6.30 -11.34 13.17
CA PRO A 60 5.15 -12.23 13.31
C PRO A 60 4.25 -11.93 14.51
N SER A 61 4.82 -11.58 15.66
CA SER A 61 4.04 -11.26 16.85
C SER A 61 3.14 -10.04 16.64
N LEU A 62 3.67 -9.00 15.99
CA LEU A 62 2.90 -7.79 15.70
C LEU A 62 1.88 -8.04 14.60
N SER A 63 2.17 -8.93 13.66
CA SER A 63 1.25 -9.28 12.58
C SER A 63 -0.06 -9.85 13.11
N LEU A 64 -0.03 -10.63 14.18
CA LEU A 64 -1.22 -11.26 14.76
C LEU A 64 -2.22 -10.24 15.32
N LYS A 65 -1.76 -9.04 15.67
CA LYS A 65 -2.59 -8.00 16.29
C LYS A 65 -2.64 -6.72 15.47
N SER A 66 -2.37 -6.81 14.17
CA SER A 66 -2.40 -5.64 13.29
C SER A 66 -3.03 -5.98 11.95
N ARG A 67 -3.54 -4.95 11.28
CA ARG A 67 -4.02 -5.05 9.91
C ARG A 67 -3.68 -3.80 9.13
N MET A 68 -3.52 -3.94 7.84
CA MET A 68 -3.26 -2.83 6.93
C MET A 68 -4.55 -2.46 6.19
N GLU A 69 -4.76 -1.17 6.01
CA GLU A 69 -5.83 -0.65 5.18
C GLU A 69 -5.29 0.37 4.18
N ILE A 70 -5.92 0.43 3.01
CA ILE A 70 -5.67 1.44 1.99
C ILE A 70 -6.74 2.52 2.14
N VAL A 71 -6.31 3.79 2.24
CA VAL A 71 -7.23 4.90 2.46
C VAL A 71 -7.71 5.45 1.13
N ARG A 72 -9.01 5.39 0.88
CA ARG A 72 -9.67 5.91 -0.33
C ARG A 72 -10.81 6.82 0.05
N VAL A 73 -10.46 8.08 0.37
CA VAL A 73 -11.46 9.09 0.69
C VAL A 73 -11.72 9.97 -0.53
N PRO A 74 -12.97 10.46 -0.73
CA PRO A 74 -13.35 11.15 -1.97
C PRO A 74 -12.44 12.32 -2.38
N PHE A 75 -11.96 13.13 -1.43
CA PHE A 75 -11.14 14.30 -1.77
C PHE A 75 -9.74 13.92 -2.27
N LEU A 76 -9.31 12.66 -2.08
CA LEU A 76 -8.03 12.16 -2.58
C LEU A 76 -8.14 11.48 -3.94
N MET A 77 -9.37 11.32 -4.46
CA MET A 77 -9.64 10.52 -5.65
C MET A 77 -10.23 11.38 -6.77
N THR A 78 -10.06 10.90 -7.99
CA THR A 78 -10.72 11.45 -9.19
C THR A 78 -11.15 10.31 -10.09
N PHE A 79 -12.12 10.60 -10.97
CA PHE A 79 -12.58 9.63 -11.96
C PHE A 79 -11.67 9.65 -13.19
N GLU A 80 -11.26 8.48 -13.65
CA GLU A 80 -10.47 8.33 -14.87
C GLU A 80 -11.35 8.00 -16.06
N LYS A 81 -11.30 8.84 -17.11
CA LYS A 81 -12.14 8.66 -18.30
C LYS A 81 -11.62 7.61 -19.28
N LYS A 82 -10.31 7.55 -19.45
CA LYS A 82 -9.66 6.64 -20.41
C LYS A 82 -9.76 5.17 -19.97
N HIS A 83 -9.60 4.93 -18.69
CA HIS A 83 -9.79 3.61 -18.07
C HIS A 83 -10.78 3.80 -16.92
N PRO A 84 -12.09 3.63 -17.16
CA PRO A 84 -13.13 4.04 -16.20
C PRO A 84 -12.93 3.50 -14.79
N GLY A 85 -13.08 4.38 -13.81
CA GLY A 85 -12.94 4.09 -12.40
C GLY A 85 -12.29 5.24 -11.66
N GLU A 86 -12.17 5.11 -10.33
CA GLU A 86 -11.51 6.10 -9.52
C GLU A 86 -10.01 5.84 -9.43
N LYS A 87 -9.22 6.89 -9.32
CA LYS A 87 -7.77 6.84 -9.11
C LYS A 87 -7.35 7.96 -8.16
N PRO A 88 -6.15 7.86 -7.52
CA PRO A 88 -5.63 8.95 -6.71
C PRO A 88 -5.50 10.24 -7.53
N LEU A 89 -5.90 11.37 -6.91
CA LEU A 89 -5.79 12.69 -7.55
C LEU A 89 -4.39 13.25 -7.29
N ARG A 90 -3.62 13.43 -8.35
CA ARG A 90 -2.27 13.98 -8.29
C ARG A 90 -2.27 15.48 -8.02
N THR A 91 -1.18 15.99 -7.45
CA THR A 91 -0.94 17.43 -7.34
C THR A 91 -0.83 18.04 -8.74
N TYR A 92 -0.09 17.37 -9.63
CA TYR A 92 0.06 17.81 -11.02
C TYR A 92 -0.25 16.67 -11.99
N ILE A 93 -0.81 17.04 -13.15
CA ILE A 93 -0.97 16.16 -14.30
C ILE A 93 -0.15 16.80 -15.41
N GLY A 94 1.05 16.28 -15.69
CA GLY A 94 2.03 16.98 -16.50
C GLY A 94 2.33 18.34 -15.89
N PRO A 95 2.30 19.45 -16.65
CA PRO A 95 2.54 20.80 -16.11
C PRO A 95 1.32 21.42 -15.43
N ARG A 96 0.15 20.78 -15.49
CA ARG A 96 -1.10 21.33 -15.00
C ARG A 96 -1.35 20.98 -13.53
N TYR A 97 -1.61 22.00 -12.70
CA TYR A 97 -2.01 21.81 -11.32
C TYR A 97 -3.42 21.21 -11.25
N ALA A 98 -3.54 20.04 -10.60
CA ALA A 98 -4.80 19.33 -10.48
C ALA A 98 -5.41 19.41 -9.08
N GLY A 99 -4.69 19.96 -8.10
CA GLY A 99 -5.19 20.15 -6.74
C GLY A 99 -5.19 18.91 -5.86
N GLY A 100 -4.59 17.82 -6.32
CA GLY A 100 -4.50 16.60 -5.54
C GLY A 100 -3.31 16.55 -4.60
N VAL A 101 -3.17 15.46 -3.86
CA VAL A 101 -2.14 15.28 -2.84
C VAL A 101 -1.05 14.33 -3.32
N SER A 102 -1.41 13.20 -3.94
CA SER A 102 -0.46 12.18 -4.37
C SER A 102 -1.09 11.29 -5.44
N ASP A 103 -0.25 10.66 -6.28
CA ASP A 103 -0.69 9.61 -7.19
C ASP A 103 -0.81 8.24 -6.50
N HIS A 104 -0.44 8.15 -5.21
CA HIS A 104 -0.62 6.98 -4.38
C HIS A 104 -1.75 7.20 -3.38
N CYS A 105 -2.50 6.14 -3.07
CA CYS A 105 -3.40 6.14 -1.93
C CYS A 105 -2.57 5.95 -0.65
N PRO A 106 -2.90 6.67 0.44
CA PRO A 106 -2.25 6.42 1.74
C PRO A 106 -2.55 5.02 2.25
N ILE A 107 -1.63 4.50 3.06
CA ILE A 107 -1.81 3.24 3.77
C ILE A 107 -1.73 3.47 5.26
N VAL A 108 -2.48 2.69 6.04
CA VAL A 108 -2.43 2.74 7.50
C VAL A 108 -2.29 1.33 8.05
N LEU A 109 -1.55 1.21 9.14
CA LEU A 109 -1.45 -0.03 9.90
C LEU A 109 -2.17 0.19 11.23
N ILE A 110 -3.17 -0.63 11.50
CA ILE A 110 -3.96 -0.55 12.72
C ILE A 110 -3.47 -1.65 13.66
N VAL A 111 -3.00 -1.26 14.83
CA VAL A 111 -2.43 -2.19 15.82
C VAL A 111 -3.33 -2.22 17.05
N ASP A 112 -3.60 -3.42 17.52
CA ASP A 112 -4.42 -3.66 18.71
C ASP A 112 -3.49 -3.94 19.89
N PHE A 113 -3.52 -3.09 20.92
CA PHE A 113 -2.58 -3.11 22.04
C PHE A 113 -3.17 -3.67 23.36
N ASP A 114 -4.34 -4.19 23.35
CA ASP A 114 -4.96 -4.68 24.59
C ASP A 114 -4.24 -5.86 25.26
#